data_53738afbfbae7fd80dfca370bbc59781
#
_entry.id   53738afbfbae7fd80dfca370bbc59781
#
_cell.length_a   1.000
_cell.length_b   1.000
_cell.length_c   1.000
_cell.angle_alpha   90.00
_cell.angle_beta   90.00
_cell.angle_gamma   90.00
#
_symmetry.space_group_name_H-M   'P 1'
#
loop_
_entity.id
_entity.type
_entity.pdbx_description
1 polymer ?
#
loop_
_entity_poly.entity_id
_entity_poly.type
_entity_poly.pdbx_seq_one_letter_code
_entity_poly.pdbx_strand_id
1 'polypeptide(L)'
;MNQPMYIMLVGTLVLLAACNQRNQPSQPFTAVTEVPTRCAPATDDRAWYAEDQTAPLFDQLGNLEFPVTVKDSLTQRYINQGLTLAYGFNHAEAARSFHYATRLEPDCPMAHWGFAYVLGPNYNAGMGPDEYPRAYAAVQRAAQLAETTGTPREKALIAALSKRYTAEAPEDRSHLDEAYAEAMRGVYADYPDDPDVGTLFVESLMDLHPWDLWDSTGQSRPWTPEILSNLDRVLERYPDHSGANHLYIHAIEASRTPEKGLASARRLDGGLVPGSGHLVHMPSHIYIRTGDYHEGSLANIAAVRVDSSYITACRAQGAYPLMYHPHNYHFLAATATLEGKSEWALDAAQRTARHADNDLIAVPALGLLQHFYTIPDYVRVKFGRWNDILQAIDGRRDLPYPKIIRSYARGMAYLGKEDLPRAREELLQLRSFAADPAVDSLMIGVNSARAVSGIAEGVLAGEIAASEERYADAIRLLREAVAAEDALAYIEPPDWFFSVRHHLGAVLLESGQFAEAAEVYRQDLLTYPKNGWALHGLRTAYRELGDRAREADVAGQLDIAWAEADIDLTTSRIK
;
A
#
# COMPACT_ATOMS: atom_id res chain seq x y z
N MET A 1 -66.61 -32.04 35.26
CA MET A 1 -65.39 -32.73 35.69
C MET A 1 -64.22 -31.97 35.09
N ASN A 2 -63.54 -31.29 36.00
CA ASN A 2 -62.69 -30.15 35.70
C ASN A 2 -61.28 -30.55 35.31
N GLN A 3 -60.78 -29.97 34.24
CA GLN A 3 -59.33 -29.81 34.00
C GLN A 3 -58.94 -28.37 34.35
N PRO A 4 -57.79 -28.15 35.06
CA PRO A 4 -57.26 -26.80 35.22
C PRO A 4 -56.22 -26.49 34.14
N MET A 5 -56.38 -25.29 33.68
CA MET A 5 -55.56 -24.57 32.72
C MET A 5 -54.22 -24.15 33.34
N TYR A 6 -53.10 -24.61 32.79
CA TYR A 6 -51.75 -24.06 33.11
C TYR A 6 -51.43 -22.96 32.10
N ILE A 7 -51.46 -21.72 32.57
CA ILE A 7 -50.89 -20.57 31.85
C ILE A 7 -49.40 -20.54 32.16
N MET A 8 -48.58 -20.76 31.16
CA MET A 8 -47.15 -20.60 31.20
C MET A 8 -46.75 -19.13 31.28
N LEU A 9 -46.04 -18.79 32.35
CA LEU A 9 -45.16 -17.63 32.41
C LEU A 9 -43.89 -17.94 31.59
N VAL A 10 -43.76 -17.43 30.38
CA VAL A 10 -42.52 -17.35 29.63
C VAL A 10 -42.34 -15.90 29.21
N GLY A 11 -41.64 -15.16 29.98
CA GLY A 11 -41.33 -13.77 29.67
C GLY A 11 -40.44 -13.21 30.79
N THR A 12 -39.17 -13.11 30.51
CA THR A 12 -38.13 -12.31 31.19
C THR A 12 -36.87 -13.13 31.48
N LEU A 13 -36.13 -13.47 30.43
CA LEU A 13 -34.70 -13.87 30.57
C LEU A 13 -33.94 -13.71 29.26
N VAL A 14 -34.08 -12.54 28.61
CA VAL A 14 -33.24 -12.16 27.43
C VAL A 14 -32.92 -10.67 27.54
N LEU A 15 -32.27 -10.25 28.62
CA LEU A 15 -31.75 -8.88 28.75
C LEU A 15 -30.57 -8.76 29.73
N LEU A 16 -29.74 -9.78 29.84
CA LEU A 16 -28.53 -9.72 30.67
C LEU A 16 -27.29 -10.40 30.01
N ALA A 17 -27.26 -10.57 28.69
CA ALA A 17 -26.11 -11.14 27.99
C ALA A 17 -25.36 -10.13 27.11
N ALA A 18 -25.73 -8.84 27.15
CA ALA A 18 -25.12 -7.81 26.28
C ALA A 18 -24.06 -6.93 26.98
N CYS A 19 -23.65 -7.24 28.19
CA CYS A 19 -22.70 -6.40 28.95
C CYS A 19 -21.42 -7.12 29.41
N ASN A 20 -21.01 -8.21 28.78
CA ASN A 20 -19.80 -8.92 29.20
C ASN A 20 -18.85 -9.32 28.04
N GLN A 21 -18.87 -8.58 26.94
CA GLN A 21 -17.86 -8.74 25.86
C GLN A 21 -16.70 -7.74 25.95
N ARG A 22 -16.61 -6.95 27.00
CA ARG A 22 -15.57 -5.90 27.15
C ARG A 22 -14.21 -6.39 27.65
N ASN A 23 -13.97 -7.70 27.82
CA ASN A 23 -12.67 -8.22 28.27
C ASN A 23 -12.40 -9.62 27.68
N GLN A 24 -12.54 -9.83 26.38
CA GLN A 24 -11.76 -10.88 25.75
C GLN A 24 -10.42 -10.26 25.34
N PRO A 25 -9.28 -10.81 25.77
CA PRO A 25 -7.99 -10.40 25.25
C PRO A 25 -8.06 -10.59 23.73
N SER A 26 -7.63 -9.57 22.98
CA SER A 26 -7.47 -9.65 21.52
C SER A 26 -6.80 -10.98 21.21
N GLN A 27 -7.45 -11.84 20.41
CA GLN A 27 -6.81 -13.11 20.04
C GLN A 27 -5.49 -12.76 19.38
N PRO A 28 -4.37 -13.34 19.85
CA PRO A 28 -3.08 -13.07 19.21
C PRO A 28 -3.22 -13.43 17.74
N PHE A 29 -2.74 -12.55 16.88
CA PHE A 29 -2.59 -12.82 15.45
C PHE A 29 -1.89 -14.17 15.32
N THR A 30 -2.64 -15.23 14.98
CA THR A 30 -2.06 -16.57 14.85
C THR A 30 -1.10 -16.52 13.68
N ALA A 31 0.18 -16.51 14.00
CA ALA A 31 1.25 -16.51 13.03
C ALA A 31 1.03 -17.64 12.02
N VAL A 32 0.83 -17.29 10.76
CA VAL A 32 1.04 -18.25 9.68
C VAL A 32 2.50 -18.68 9.79
N THR A 33 2.77 -19.98 9.81
CA THR A 33 4.14 -20.52 9.88
C THR A 33 4.84 -20.08 8.60
N GLU A 34 5.64 -19.01 8.68
CA GLU A 34 6.35 -18.48 7.53
C GLU A 34 7.49 -19.46 7.16
N VAL A 35 7.45 -19.95 5.95
CA VAL A 35 8.62 -20.62 5.36
C VAL A 35 9.59 -19.51 4.94
N PRO A 36 10.86 -19.53 5.34
CA PRO A 36 11.83 -18.52 4.94
C PRO A 36 11.88 -18.41 3.41
N THR A 37 11.45 -17.30 2.87
CA THR A 37 11.56 -16.99 1.43
C THR A 37 13.01 -16.65 1.15
N ARG A 38 13.74 -17.55 0.50
CA ARG A 38 15.01 -17.18 -0.13
C ARG A 38 14.68 -16.43 -1.40
N CYS A 39 14.77 -15.13 -1.37
CA CYS A 39 14.68 -14.30 -2.57
C CYS A 39 15.95 -14.50 -3.40
N ALA A 40 15.91 -15.41 -4.36
CA ALA A 40 16.88 -15.39 -5.45
C ALA A 40 16.48 -14.28 -6.45
N PRO A 41 17.44 -13.58 -7.09
CA PRO A 41 17.14 -12.61 -8.12
C PRO A 41 16.33 -13.23 -9.26
N ALA A 42 15.56 -12.42 -9.98
CA ALA A 42 14.62 -12.79 -11.04
C ALA A 42 15.16 -13.65 -12.20
N THR A 43 16.45 -13.98 -12.16
CA THR A 43 17.14 -14.84 -13.16
C THR A 43 16.63 -16.27 -13.21
N ASP A 44 15.91 -16.76 -12.17
CA ASP A 44 15.46 -18.15 -12.12
C ASP A 44 14.11 -18.40 -12.82
N ASP A 45 13.35 -17.37 -13.17
CA ASP A 45 12.16 -17.53 -14.02
C ASP A 45 12.50 -18.13 -15.38
N ARG A 46 13.71 -17.89 -15.93
CA ARG A 46 14.16 -18.52 -17.19
C ARG A 46 14.26 -20.03 -17.08
N ALA A 47 14.70 -20.57 -15.95
CA ALA A 47 14.73 -22.01 -15.70
C ALA A 47 13.33 -22.61 -15.70
N TRP A 48 12.35 -21.94 -15.08
CA TRP A 48 10.96 -22.38 -15.08
C TRP A 48 10.39 -22.51 -16.49
N TYR A 49 10.66 -21.52 -17.38
CA TYR A 49 10.21 -21.56 -18.78
C TYR A 49 10.92 -22.63 -19.61
N ALA A 50 12.18 -22.96 -19.27
CA ALA A 50 12.99 -23.95 -19.98
C ALA A 50 12.69 -25.41 -19.55
N GLU A 51 12.19 -25.61 -18.31
CA GLU A 51 12.03 -26.94 -17.70
C GLU A 51 10.66 -27.59 -17.92
N ASP A 52 9.87 -27.12 -18.86
CA ASP A 52 8.57 -27.72 -19.19
C ASP A 52 7.58 -27.78 -18.01
N GLN A 53 7.70 -26.84 -17.05
CA GLN A 53 6.88 -26.77 -15.84
C GLN A 53 5.41 -26.48 -16.17
N THR A 54 4.51 -27.02 -15.34
CA THR A 54 3.07 -26.75 -15.43
C THR A 54 2.73 -25.59 -14.51
N ALA A 55 2.05 -24.56 -15.01
CA ALA A 55 1.49 -23.51 -14.16
C ALA A 55 0.35 -24.09 -13.30
N PRO A 56 0.28 -23.80 -12.00
CA PRO A 56 -0.85 -24.19 -11.19
C PRO A 56 -2.11 -23.44 -11.61
N LEU A 57 -3.29 -24.06 -11.47
CA LEU A 57 -4.55 -23.35 -11.47
C LEU A 57 -4.88 -22.96 -10.03
N PHE A 58 -5.20 -21.69 -9.84
CA PHE A 58 -5.57 -21.16 -8.54
C PHE A 58 -7.09 -21.18 -8.38
N ASP A 59 -7.53 -21.54 -7.19
CA ASP A 59 -8.91 -21.35 -6.78
C ASP A 59 -9.12 -19.91 -6.28
N GLN A 60 -10.39 -19.47 -6.27
CA GLN A 60 -10.81 -18.19 -5.68
C GLN A 60 -10.26 -16.92 -6.39
N LEU A 61 -9.92 -17.00 -7.67
CA LEU A 61 -9.56 -15.83 -8.47
C LEU A 61 -10.78 -15.05 -9.03
N GLY A 62 -11.97 -15.27 -8.47
CA GLY A 62 -13.19 -14.64 -8.95
C GLY A 62 -13.71 -15.25 -10.25
N ASN A 63 -14.56 -14.50 -10.95
CA ASN A 63 -15.28 -14.97 -12.13
C ASN A 63 -14.99 -14.09 -13.36
N LEU A 64 -13.77 -13.62 -13.53
CA LEU A 64 -13.40 -12.88 -14.73
C LEU A 64 -13.53 -13.80 -15.95
N GLU A 65 -14.30 -13.36 -16.93
CA GLU A 65 -14.42 -14.02 -18.23
C GLU A 65 -13.88 -13.10 -19.32
N PHE A 66 -12.76 -13.47 -19.90
CA PHE A 66 -12.18 -12.82 -21.06
C PHE A 66 -12.25 -13.78 -22.26
N PRO A 67 -13.40 -13.84 -22.96
CA PRO A 67 -13.59 -14.81 -24.02
C PRO A 67 -12.68 -14.54 -25.21
N VAL A 68 -11.94 -15.57 -25.62
CA VAL A 68 -11.04 -15.52 -26.77
C VAL A 68 -11.21 -16.76 -27.64
N THR A 69 -10.64 -16.72 -28.85
CA THR A 69 -10.67 -17.85 -29.77
C THR A 69 -9.75 -18.95 -29.27
N VAL A 70 -10.31 -20.03 -28.71
CA VAL A 70 -9.63 -21.23 -28.22
C VAL A 70 -10.36 -22.50 -28.66
N LYS A 71 -9.64 -23.63 -28.71
CA LYS A 71 -10.19 -24.96 -28.98
C LYS A 71 -10.48 -25.73 -27.69
N ASP A 72 -9.70 -25.44 -26.62
CA ASP A 72 -9.77 -26.14 -25.35
C ASP A 72 -10.16 -25.18 -24.21
N SER A 73 -11.12 -25.60 -23.41
CA SER A 73 -11.60 -24.85 -22.24
C SER A 73 -10.52 -24.67 -21.16
N LEU A 74 -9.53 -25.55 -21.08
CA LEU A 74 -8.41 -25.40 -20.15
C LEU A 74 -7.51 -24.22 -20.55
N THR A 75 -7.27 -24.02 -21.85
CA THR A 75 -6.57 -22.86 -22.38
C THR A 75 -7.29 -21.57 -21.99
N GLN A 76 -8.63 -21.52 -22.15
CA GLN A 76 -9.44 -20.35 -21.73
C GLN A 76 -9.29 -20.07 -20.22
N ARG A 77 -9.29 -21.11 -19.38
CA ARG A 77 -9.11 -20.94 -17.93
C ARG A 77 -7.75 -20.32 -17.59
N TYR A 78 -6.66 -20.73 -18.25
CA TYR A 78 -5.34 -20.14 -18.04
C TYR A 78 -5.25 -18.69 -18.55
N ILE A 79 -5.96 -18.36 -19.61
CA ILE A 79 -6.06 -16.98 -20.11
C ILE A 79 -6.83 -16.09 -19.10
N ASN A 80 -7.96 -16.56 -18.59
CA ASN A 80 -8.74 -15.85 -17.57
C ASN A 80 -7.90 -15.67 -16.29
N GLN A 81 -7.22 -16.73 -15.84
CA GLN A 81 -6.31 -16.66 -14.69
C GLN A 81 -5.18 -15.66 -14.91
N GLY A 82 -4.53 -15.72 -16.07
CA GLY A 82 -3.44 -14.81 -16.42
C GLY A 82 -3.87 -13.34 -16.38
N LEU A 83 -5.04 -13.03 -16.94
CA LEU A 83 -5.56 -11.66 -16.92
C LEU A 83 -5.99 -11.22 -15.52
N THR A 84 -6.62 -12.09 -14.73
CA THR A 84 -6.97 -11.77 -13.32
C THR A 84 -5.73 -11.47 -12.49
N LEU A 85 -4.67 -12.27 -12.66
CA LEU A 85 -3.39 -12.06 -11.97
C LEU A 85 -2.69 -10.79 -12.45
N ALA A 86 -2.79 -10.47 -13.75
CA ALA A 86 -2.28 -9.20 -14.30
C ALA A 86 -3.01 -8.01 -13.68
N TYR A 87 -4.34 -8.04 -13.59
CA TYR A 87 -5.13 -7.04 -12.89
C TYR A 87 -4.83 -6.95 -11.39
N GLY A 88 -4.20 -7.95 -10.80
CA GLY A 88 -3.67 -7.94 -9.43
C GLY A 88 -2.16 -7.67 -9.36
N PHE A 89 -1.54 -7.16 -10.42
CA PHE A 89 -0.11 -6.88 -10.55
C PHE A 89 0.82 -8.06 -10.25
N ASN A 90 0.29 -9.28 -10.22
CA ASN A 90 1.10 -10.50 -10.13
C ASN A 90 1.55 -10.96 -11.53
N HIS A 91 2.32 -10.09 -12.20
CA HIS A 91 2.76 -10.30 -13.58
C HIS A 91 3.61 -11.56 -13.76
N ALA A 92 4.41 -11.92 -12.76
CA ALA A 92 5.23 -13.14 -12.85
C ALA A 92 4.38 -14.42 -12.97
N GLU A 93 3.34 -14.55 -12.15
CA GLU A 93 2.46 -15.74 -12.22
C GLU A 93 1.45 -15.65 -13.37
N ALA A 94 1.05 -14.44 -13.74
CA ALA A 94 0.28 -14.18 -14.96
C ALA A 94 1.07 -14.65 -16.20
N ALA A 95 2.37 -14.33 -16.28
CA ALA A 95 3.25 -14.77 -17.36
C ALA A 95 3.37 -16.30 -17.43
N ARG A 96 3.49 -16.99 -16.29
CA ARG A 96 3.49 -18.47 -16.22
C ARG A 96 2.17 -19.03 -16.74
N SER A 97 1.04 -18.43 -16.37
CA SER A 97 -0.30 -18.86 -16.82
C SER A 97 -0.45 -18.71 -18.33
N PHE A 98 -0.12 -17.54 -18.89
CA PHE A 98 -0.19 -17.31 -20.33
C PHE A 98 0.81 -18.16 -21.11
N HIS A 99 2.05 -18.32 -20.62
CA HIS A 99 3.02 -19.20 -21.25
C HIS A 99 2.54 -20.65 -21.27
N TYR A 100 1.95 -21.12 -20.18
CA TYR A 100 1.39 -22.47 -20.17
C TYR A 100 0.21 -22.62 -21.14
N ALA A 101 -0.62 -21.59 -21.28
CA ALA A 101 -1.67 -21.53 -22.30
C ALA A 101 -1.08 -21.66 -23.73
N THR A 102 0.06 -21.02 -24.02
CA THR A 102 0.74 -21.19 -25.34
C THR A 102 1.24 -22.61 -25.58
N ARG A 103 1.50 -23.39 -24.52
CA ARG A 103 1.92 -24.79 -24.63
C ARG A 103 0.73 -25.72 -24.82
N LEU A 104 -0.40 -25.45 -24.16
CA LEU A 104 -1.64 -26.19 -24.36
C LEU A 104 -2.19 -26.00 -25.77
N GLU A 105 -2.15 -24.79 -26.27
CA GLU A 105 -2.65 -24.42 -27.59
C GLU A 105 -1.69 -23.45 -28.30
N PRO A 106 -0.61 -23.98 -28.96
CA PRO A 106 0.43 -23.16 -29.58
C PRO A 106 -0.06 -22.21 -30.67
N ASP A 107 -1.24 -22.46 -31.21
CA ASP A 107 -1.87 -21.65 -32.26
C ASP A 107 -2.87 -20.63 -31.71
N CYS A 108 -3.04 -20.50 -30.39
CA CYS A 108 -3.91 -19.51 -29.78
C CYS A 108 -3.23 -18.12 -29.77
N PRO A 109 -3.69 -17.13 -30.58
CA PRO A 109 -3.03 -15.83 -30.64
C PRO A 109 -3.10 -15.07 -29.30
N MET A 110 -4.21 -15.21 -28.54
CA MET A 110 -4.41 -14.45 -27.30
C MET A 110 -3.61 -15.02 -26.12
N ALA A 111 -3.17 -16.28 -26.16
CA ALA A 111 -2.21 -16.79 -25.20
C ALA A 111 -0.82 -16.13 -25.36
N HIS A 112 -0.37 -15.95 -26.60
CA HIS A 112 0.86 -15.21 -26.91
C HIS A 112 0.73 -13.70 -26.63
N TRP A 113 -0.43 -13.10 -26.89
CA TRP A 113 -0.73 -11.72 -26.55
C TRP A 113 -0.64 -11.51 -25.04
N GLY A 114 -1.28 -12.36 -24.24
CA GLY A 114 -1.27 -12.25 -22.79
C GLY A 114 0.13 -12.40 -22.19
N PHE A 115 0.93 -13.34 -22.76
CA PHE A 115 2.33 -13.47 -22.35
C PHE A 115 3.15 -12.22 -22.66
N ALA A 116 2.96 -11.62 -23.84
CA ALA A 116 3.62 -10.35 -24.20
C ALA A 116 3.15 -9.20 -23.29
N TYR A 117 1.85 -9.13 -23.01
CA TYR A 117 1.24 -8.06 -22.21
C TYR A 117 1.86 -7.97 -20.81
N VAL A 118 1.96 -9.09 -20.11
CA VAL A 118 2.46 -9.11 -18.72
C VAL A 118 3.98 -9.06 -18.58
N LEU A 119 4.73 -9.16 -19.67
CA LEU A 119 6.16 -8.85 -19.70
C LEU A 119 6.42 -7.34 -19.79
N GLY A 120 5.41 -6.53 -20.15
CA GLY A 120 5.49 -5.09 -20.19
C GLY A 120 5.40 -4.43 -18.81
N PRO A 121 5.57 -3.11 -18.76
CA PRO A 121 5.40 -2.36 -17.52
C PRO A 121 3.95 -2.36 -17.05
N ASN A 122 3.74 -2.03 -15.78
CA ASN A 122 2.46 -1.69 -15.20
C ASN A 122 2.59 -0.45 -14.32
N TYR A 123 1.49 0.03 -13.77
CA TYR A 123 1.44 1.22 -12.94
C TYR A 123 2.45 1.24 -11.77
N ASN A 124 2.86 0.06 -11.26
CA ASN A 124 3.79 -0.08 -10.13
C ASN A 124 5.21 -0.51 -10.52
N ALA A 125 5.43 -0.97 -11.75
CA ALA A 125 6.72 -1.55 -12.13
C ALA A 125 7.07 -1.28 -13.59
N GLY A 126 8.31 -0.89 -13.82
CA GLY A 126 8.88 -0.78 -15.16
C GLY A 126 9.19 -2.14 -15.79
N MET A 127 9.69 -2.12 -17.01
CA MET A 127 10.10 -3.29 -17.79
C MET A 127 11.63 -3.44 -17.80
N GLY A 128 12.12 -4.63 -17.48
CA GLY A 128 13.56 -4.93 -17.54
C GLY A 128 14.07 -5.13 -18.97
N PRO A 129 15.35 -4.83 -19.24
CA PRO A 129 15.93 -5.00 -20.59
C PRO A 129 15.81 -6.41 -21.17
N ASP A 130 15.87 -7.41 -20.32
CA ASP A 130 15.79 -8.83 -20.70
C ASP A 130 14.40 -9.29 -21.15
N GLU A 131 13.37 -8.51 -20.86
CA GLU A 131 11.98 -8.81 -21.19
C GLU A 131 11.63 -8.37 -22.62
N TYR A 132 12.30 -7.37 -23.16
CA TYR A 132 12.02 -6.82 -24.50
C TYR A 132 12.03 -7.85 -25.61
N PRO A 133 13.11 -8.65 -25.81
CA PRO A 133 13.13 -9.63 -26.90
C PRO A 133 12.04 -10.70 -26.73
N ARG A 134 11.67 -11.06 -25.51
CA ARG A 134 10.62 -12.04 -25.20
C ARG A 134 9.23 -11.49 -25.52
N ALA A 135 8.92 -10.29 -25.05
CA ALA A 135 7.65 -9.61 -25.30
C ALA A 135 7.45 -9.33 -26.79
N TYR A 136 8.50 -8.83 -27.45
CA TYR A 136 8.47 -8.59 -28.89
C TYR A 136 8.22 -9.87 -29.68
N ALA A 137 8.95 -10.95 -29.40
CA ALA A 137 8.76 -12.23 -30.10
C ALA A 137 7.34 -12.79 -29.88
N ALA A 138 6.82 -12.68 -28.66
CA ALA A 138 5.48 -13.16 -28.32
C ALA A 138 4.38 -12.38 -29.04
N VAL A 139 4.46 -11.04 -29.07
CA VAL A 139 3.45 -10.22 -29.77
C VAL A 139 3.52 -10.38 -31.29
N GLN A 140 4.71 -10.58 -31.88
CA GLN A 140 4.86 -10.90 -33.30
C GLN A 140 4.22 -12.27 -33.62
N ARG A 141 4.42 -13.26 -32.73
CA ARG A 141 3.76 -14.56 -32.89
C ARG A 141 2.24 -14.47 -32.79
N ALA A 142 1.72 -13.69 -31.84
CA ALA A 142 0.30 -13.41 -31.72
C ALA A 142 -0.27 -12.79 -33.01
N ALA A 143 0.41 -11.78 -33.54
CA ALA A 143 0.00 -11.09 -34.79
C ALA A 143 -0.06 -12.07 -35.97
N GLN A 144 0.99 -12.88 -36.17
CA GLN A 144 1.03 -13.88 -37.23
C GLN A 144 -0.14 -14.89 -37.14
N LEU A 145 -0.42 -15.39 -35.95
CA LEU A 145 -1.50 -16.37 -35.73
C LEU A 145 -2.89 -15.73 -35.93
N ALA A 146 -3.05 -14.50 -35.48
CA ALA A 146 -4.32 -13.78 -35.59
C ALA A 146 -4.73 -13.50 -37.04
N GLU A 147 -3.82 -13.47 -37.99
CA GLU A 147 -4.17 -13.28 -39.42
C GLU A 147 -5.23 -14.29 -39.89
N THR A 148 -5.10 -15.54 -39.43
CA THR A 148 -5.97 -16.65 -39.86
C THR A 148 -7.11 -16.99 -38.92
N THR A 149 -6.91 -16.79 -37.60
CA THR A 149 -7.83 -17.29 -36.57
C THR A 149 -8.44 -16.20 -35.68
N GLY A 150 -7.79 -15.02 -35.62
CA GLY A 150 -8.21 -13.96 -34.69
C GLY A 150 -9.51 -13.27 -35.11
N THR A 151 -10.38 -13.02 -34.11
CA THR A 151 -11.54 -12.14 -34.28
C THR A 151 -11.11 -10.69 -34.53
N PRO A 152 -11.99 -9.80 -35.02
CA PRO A 152 -11.64 -8.38 -35.16
C PRO A 152 -11.17 -7.73 -33.85
N ARG A 153 -11.79 -8.07 -32.69
CA ARG A 153 -11.38 -7.60 -31.36
C ARG A 153 -9.97 -8.07 -30.99
N GLU A 154 -9.68 -9.34 -31.16
CA GLU A 154 -8.36 -9.92 -30.86
C GLU A 154 -7.28 -9.29 -31.73
N LYS A 155 -7.53 -9.12 -33.04
CA LYS A 155 -6.61 -8.44 -33.96
C LYS A 155 -6.33 -7.01 -33.53
N ALA A 156 -7.35 -6.27 -33.10
CA ALA A 156 -7.20 -4.89 -32.64
C ALA A 156 -6.34 -4.81 -31.37
N LEU A 157 -6.60 -5.67 -30.36
CA LEU A 157 -5.79 -5.74 -29.14
C LEU A 157 -4.32 -6.12 -29.41
N ILE A 158 -4.10 -7.10 -30.29
CA ILE A 158 -2.74 -7.53 -30.68
C ILE A 158 -2.00 -6.43 -31.44
N ALA A 159 -2.69 -5.75 -32.37
CA ALA A 159 -2.11 -4.64 -33.12
C ALA A 159 -1.74 -3.45 -32.20
N ALA A 160 -2.58 -3.15 -31.21
CA ALA A 160 -2.27 -2.13 -30.21
C ALA A 160 -1.05 -2.52 -29.38
N LEU A 161 -1.00 -3.74 -28.82
CA LEU A 161 0.12 -4.20 -28.01
C LEU A 161 1.43 -4.27 -28.80
N SER A 162 1.38 -4.52 -30.11
CA SER A 162 2.56 -4.51 -30.99
C SER A 162 3.26 -3.16 -31.05
N LYS A 163 2.59 -2.05 -30.66
CA LYS A 163 3.20 -0.71 -30.58
C LYS A 163 4.07 -0.52 -29.35
N ARG A 164 3.87 -1.36 -28.33
CA ARG A 164 4.51 -1.24 -27.01
C ARG A 164 5.94 -1.78 -26.96
N TYR A 165 6.37 -2.57 -27.97
CA TYR A 165 7.62 -3.33 -27.89
C TYR A 165 8.50 -3.16 -29.12
N THR A 166 9.80 -3.18 -28.87
CA THR A 166 10.89 -3.34 -29.83
C THR A 166 11.71 -4.58 -29.47
N ALA A 167 12.51 -5.09 -30.42
CA ALA A 167 13.33 -6.28 -30.21
C ALA A 167 14.43 -6.07 -29.16
N GLU A 168 14.90 -4.83 -29.02
CA GLU A 168 15.94 -4.41 -28.08
C GLU A 168 15.39 -3.31 -27.17
N ALA A 169 15.86 -3.23 -25.93
CA ALA A 169 15.48 -2.18 -25.01
C ALA A 169 15.96 -0.81 -25.50
N PRO A 170 15.08 0.19 -25.72
CA PRO A 170 15.49 1.54 -26.04
C PRO A 170 16.05 2.22 -24.77
N GLU A 171 16.80 3.30 -24.98
CA GLU A 171 17.25 4.14 -23.87
C GLU A 171 16.08 4.84 -23.15
N ASP A 172 15.10 5.29 -23.93
CA ASP A 172 13.83 5.84 -23.46
C ASP A 172 12.67 5.14 -24.16
N ARG A 173 11.77 4.54 -23.35
CA ARG A 173 10.60 3.82 -23.84
C ARG A 173 9.33 4.66 -23.95
N SER A 174 9.32 5.89 -23.49
CA SER A 174 8.10 6.72 -23.38
C SER A 174 7.31 6.78 -24.69
N HIS A 175 7.99 6.88 -25.83
CA HIS A 175 7.36 6.87 -27.16
C HIS A 175 6.61 5.56 -27.49
N LEU A 176 7.02 4.42 -26.88
CA LEU A 176 6.36 3.12 -27.06
C LEU A 176 5.09 3.06 -26.20
N ASP A 177 5.13 3.57 -24.98
CA ASP A 177 3.98 3.61 -24.09
C ASP A 177 2.92 4.59 -24.62
N GLU A 178 3.34 5.76 -25.14
CA GLU A 178 2.46 6.72 -25.84
C GLU A 178 1.79 6.08 -27.07
N ALA A 179 2.56 5.38 -27.91
CA ALA A 179 2.03 4.70 -29.10
C ALA A 179 1.04 3.58 -28.73
N TYR A 180 1.29 2.87 -27.63
CA TYR A 180 0.36 1.86 -27.12
C TYR A 180 -0.92 2.49 -26.60
N ALA A 181 -0.84 3.51 -25.75
CA ALA A 181 -2.00 4.19 -25.21
C ALA A 181 -2.89 4.80 -26.31
N GLU A 182 -2.30 5.42 -27.35
CA GLU A 182 -3.05 5.95 -28.49
C GLU A 182 -3.69 4.83 -29.31
N ALA A 183 -3.00 3.71 -29.52
CA ALA A 183 -3.59 2.56 -30.19
C ALA A 183 -4.76 1.95 -29.39
N MET A 184 -4.62 1.84 -28.04
CA MET A 184 -5.71 1.37 -27.16
C MET A 184 -6.90 2.32 -27.15
N ARG A 185 -6.67 3.64 -27.29
CA ARG A 185 -7.74 4.64 -27.50
C ARG A 185 -8.59 4.29 -28.71
N GLY A 186 -7.94 3.93 -29.83
CA GLY A 186 -8.63 3.47 -31.04
C GLY A 186 -9.44 2.18 -30.80
N VAL A 187 -8.84 1.20 -30.13
CA VAL A 187 -9.52 -0.06 -29.79
C VAL A 187 -10.75 0.21 -28.90
N TYR A 188 -10.62 1.08 -27.90
CA TYR A 188 -11.75 1.42 -27.02
C TYR A 188 -12.85 2.19 -27.76
N ALA A 189 -12.51 3.02 -28.74
CA ALA A 189 -13.51 3.68 -29.59
C ALA A 189 -14.32 2.68 -30.41
N ASP A 190 -13.70 1.58 -30.88
CA ASP A 190 -14.36 0.52 -31.64
C ASP A 190 -15.16 -0.45 -30.74
N TYR A 191 -14.73 -0.63 -29.47
CA TYR A 191 -15.33 -1.55 -28.50
C TYR A 191 -15.66 -0.86 -27.16
N PRO A 192 -16.51 0.21 -27.16
CA PRO A 192 -16.72 1.05 -25.97
C PRO A 192 -17.50 0.36 -24.85
N ASP A 193 -18.14 -0.77 -25.16
CA ASP A 193 -18.96 -1.54 -24.25
C ASP A 193 -18.25 -2.79 -23.69
N ASP A 194 -17.00 -3.02 -24.10
CA ASP A 194 -16.19 -4.12 -23.61
C ASP A 194 -15.42 -3.69 -22.34
N PRO A 195 -15.69 -4.32 -21.16
CA PRO A 195 -15.11 -3.89 -19.91
C PRO A 195 -13.59 -4.09 -19.84
N ASP A 196 -13.09 -5.17 -20.46
CA ASP A 196 -11.66 -5.45 -20.47
C ASP A 196 -10.91 -4.48 -21.39
N VAL A 197 -11.47 -4.19 -22.57
CA VAL A 197 -10.90 -3.17 -23.46
C VAL A 197 -10.86 -1.80 -22.77
N GLY A 198 -11.93 -1.42 -22.08
CA GLY A 198 -11.98 -0.17 -21.32
C GLY A 198 -10.96 -0.14 -20.19
N THR A 199 -10.80 -1.24 -19.46
CA THR A 199 -9.84 -1.36 -18.35
C THR A 199 -8.39 -1.33 -18.85
N LEU A 200 -8.07 -2.08 -19.91
CA LEU A 200 -6.74 -2.09 -20.54
C LEU A 200 -6.38 -0.72 -21.15
N PHE A 201 -7.36 0.00 -21.70
CA PHE A 201 -7.14 1.36 -22.17
C PHE A 201 -6.79 2.30 -21.01
N VAL A 202 -7.54 2.24 -19.91
CA VAL A 202 -7.25 3.07 -18.74
C VAL A 202 -5.89 2.72 -18.13
N GLU A 203 -5.55 1.44 -18.01
CA GLU A 203 -4.23 1.02 -17.55
C GLU A 203 -3.13 1.63 -18.41
N SER A 204 -3.28 1.59 -19.76
CA SER A 204 -2.31 2.18 -20.67
C SER A 204 -2.12 3.70 -20.47
N LEU A 205 -3.16 4.42 -20.03
CA LEU A 205 -3.06 5.84 -19.66
C LEU A 205 -2.37 6.03 -18.30
N MET A 206 -2.64 5.16 -17.34
CA MET A 206 -2.02 5.21 -16.03
C MET A 206 -0.52 4.88 -16.11
N ASP A 207 -0.13 3.98 -16.99
CA ASP A 207 1.27 3.60 -17.23
C ASP A 207 2.11 4.74 -17.83
N LEU A 208 1.49 5.74 -18.46
CA LEU A 208 2.17 6.97 -18.90
C LEU A 208 2.54 7.88 -17.71
N HIS A 209 1.82 7.75 -16.60
CA HIS A 209 1.91 8.67 -15.47
C HIS A 209 1.90 7.90 -14.13
N PRO A 210 2.81 6.94 -13.92
CA PRO A 210 2.81 6.12 -12.72
C PRO A 210 3.00 6.99 -11.48
N TRP A 211 2.07 6.89 -10.53
CA TRP A 211 2.04 7.64 -9.26
C TRP A 211 1.98 9.18 -9.39
N ASP A 212 1.71 9.71 -10.60
CA ASP A 212 1.59 11.16 -10.86
C ASP A 212 0.19 11.52 -11.40
N LEU A 213 -0.87 11.09 -10.72
CA LEU A 213 -2.26 11.43 -11.06
C LEU A 213 -2.76 12.67 -10.32
N TRP A 214 -2.15 12.99 -9.18
CA TRP A 214 -2.50 14.11 -8.33
C TRP A 214 -1.24 14.84 -7.87
N ASP A 215 -1.32 16.15 -7.72
CA ASP A 215 -0.23 16.90 -7.12
C ASP A 215 -0.21 16.75 -5.58
N SER A 216 0.82 17.26 -4.90
CA SER A 216 0.96 17.20 -3.44
C SER A 216 -0.18 17.88 -2.69
N THR A 217 -1.00 18.70 -3.36
CA THR A 217 -2.19 19.33 -2.78
C THR A 217 -3.47 18.54 -3.03
N GLY A 218 -3.40 17.40 -3.71
CA GLY A 218 -4.54 16.57 -4.10
C GLY A 218 -5.39 17.17 -5.23
N GLN A 219 -4.81 18.05 -6.06
CA GLN A 219 -5.44 18.51 -7.30
C GLN A 219 -5.07 17.58 -8.45
N SER A 220 -6.04 17.32 -9.33
CA SER A 220 -5.85 16.42 -10.46
C SER A 220 -4.83 16.95 -11.48
N ARG A 221 -3.99 16.05 -11.97
CA ARG A 221 -3.19 16.29 -13.17
C ARG A 221 -4.08 16.38 -14.41
N PRO A 222 -3.61 16.96 -15.52
CA PRO A 222 -4.41 17.15 -16.74
C PRO A 222 -4.99 15.84 -17.34
N TRP A 223 -4.32 14.72 -17.14
CA TRP A 223 -4.71 13.39 -17.65
C TRP A 223 -5.66 12.63 -16.73
N THR A 224 -5.70 12.94 -15.43
CA THR A 224 -6.52 12.23 -14.44
C THR A 224 -8.02 12.24 -14.73
N PRO A 225 -8.65 13.34 -15.20
CA PRO A 225 -10.07 13.34 -15.52
C PRO A 225 -10.47 12.32 -16.59
N GLU A 226 -9.63 12.08 -17.61
CA GLU A 226 -9.89 11.07 -18.63
C GLU A 226 -9.84 9.66 -18.04
N ILE A 227 -8.84 9.37 -17.21
CA ILE A 227 -8.69 8.08 -16.51
C ILE A 227 -9.94 7.80 -15.67
N LEU A 228 -10.33 8.73 -14.79
CA LEU A 228 -11.48 8.55 -13.91
C LEU A 228 -12.79 8.41 -14.69
N SER A 229 -13.03 9.24 -15.70
CA SER A 229 -14.30 9.18 -16.45
C SER A 229 -14.48 7.87 -17.21
N ASN A 230 -13.39 7.25 -17.69
CA ASN A 230 -13.45 5.95 -18.34
C ASN A 230 -13.64 4.81 -17.33
N LEU A 231 -12.99 4.87 -16.16
CA LEU A 231 -13.24 3.91 -15.07
C LEU A 231 -14.67 3.99 -14.55
N ASP A 232 -15.21 5.20 -14.35
CA ASP A 232 -16.59 5.41 -13.95
C ASP A 232 -17.56 4.75 -14.95
N ARG A 233 -17.33 4.91 -16.26
CA ARG A 233 -18.14 4.30 -17.32
C ARG A 233 -18.09 2.78 -17.30
N VAL A 234 -16.90 2.19 -17.07
CA VAL A 234 -16.74 0.73 -16.95
C VAL A 234 -17.48 0.24 -15.71
N LEU A 235 -17.26 0.86 -14.56
CA LEU A 235 -17.82 0.43 -13.27
C LEU A 235 -19.34 0.69 -13.15
N GLU A 236 -19.89 1.68 -13.85
CA GLU A 236 -21.33 1.90 -13.91
C GLU A 236 -22.05 0.71 -14.57
N ARG A 237 -21.44 0.10 -15.58
CA ARG A 237 -22.01 -1.02 -16.34
C ARG A 237 -21.58 -2.39 -15.83
N TYR A 238 -20.36 -2.48 -15.34
CA TYR A 238 -19.71 -3.71 -14.87
C TYR A 238 -19.11 -3.50 -13.48
N PRO A 239 -19.95 -3.30 -12.46
CA PRO A 239 -19.51 -2.91 -11.12
C PRO A 239 -18.55 -3.91 -10.47
N ASP A 240 -18.61 -5.18 -10.85
CA ASP A 240 -17.78 -6.26 -10.30
C ASP A 240 -16.56 -6.59 -11.18
N HIS A 241 -16.17 -5.69 -12.11
CA HIS A 241 -14.96 -5.88 -12.89
C HIS A 241 -13.71 -5.67 -12.01
N SER A 242 -12.94 -6.74 -11.77
CA SER A 242 -11.83 -6.75 -10.79
C SER A 242 -10.73 -5.73 -11.12
N GLY A 243 -10.27 -5.68 -12.37
CA GLY A 243 -9.25 -4.74 -12.82
C GLY A 243 -9.70 -3.29 -12.73
N ALA A 244 -10.94 -2.97 -13.14
CA ALA A 244 -11.45 -1.61 -13.05
C ALA A 244 -11.61 -1.13 -11.61
N ASN A 245 -12.07 -1.98 -10.67
CA ASN A 245 -12.12 -1.64 -9.25
C ASN A 245 -10.73 -1.39 -8.67
N HIS A 246 -9.74 -2.20 -9.04
CA HIS A 246 -8.35 -2.02 -8.62
C HIS A 246 -7.77 -0.68 -9.10
N LEU A 247 -7.83 -0.43 -10.42
CA LEU A 247 -7.31 0.80 -11.01
C LEU A 247 -8.05 2.04 -10.50
N TYR A 248 -9.35 1.93 -10.19
CA TYR A 248 -10.12 3.04 -9.63
C TYR A 248 -9.62 3.44 -8.23
N ILE A 249 -9.26 2.46 -7.40
CA ILE A 249 -8.67 2.73 -6.09
C ILE A 249 -7.37 3.54 -6.27
N HIS A 250 -6.44 3.06 -7.09
CA HIS A 250 -5.19 3.78 -7.36
C HIS A 250 -5.42 5.16 -8.00
N ALA A 251 -6.43 5.28 -8.88
CA ALA A 251 -6.72 6.54 -9.54
C ALA A 251 -7.30 7.61 -8.60
N ILE A 252 -7.92 7.23 -7.46
CA ILE A 252 -8.62 8.17 -6.58
C ILE A 252 -7.98 8.34 -5.20
N GLU A 253 -7.14 7.41 -4.75
CA GLU A 253 -6.61 7.36 -3.38
C GLU A 253 -5.87 8.64 -2.95
N ALA A 254 -5.07 9.24 -3.84
CA ALA A 254 -4.31 10.45 -3.58
C ALA A 254 -5.13 11.75 -3.68
N SER A 255 -6.40 11.67 -4.09
CA SER A 255 -7.27 12.83 -4.25
C SER A 255 -7.72 13.43 -2.92
N ARG A 256 -8.39 14.57 -2.99
CA ARG A 256 -9.12 15.17 -1.85
C ARG A 256 -10.47 14.50 -1.57
N THR A 257 -10.88 13.55 -2.38
CA THR A 257 -12.16 12.84 -2.27
C THR A 257 -11.98 11.31 -2.38
N PRO A 258 -11.08 10.71 -1.55
CA PRO A 258 -10.79 9.27 -1.60
C PRO A 258 -12.02 8.41 -1.26
N GLU A 259 -13.02 8.97 -0.57
CA GLU A 259 -14.29 8.30 -0.26
C GLU A 259 -15.06 7.84 -1.50
N LYS A 260 -14.79 8.40 -2.68
CA LYS A 260 -15.34 7.91 -3.95
C LYS A 260 -14.88 6.49 -4.27
N GLY A 261 -13.71 6.09 -3.77
CA GLY A 261 -13.18 4.74 -3.90
C GLY A 261 -13.84 3.69 -3.00
N LEU A 262 -14.67 4.10 -2.01
CA LEU A 262 -15.29 3.16 -1.06
C LEU A 262 -16.15 2.08 -1.72
N ALA A 263 -16.80 2.37 -2.85
CA ALA A 263 -17.59 1.37 -3.55
C ALA A 263 -16.71 0.25 -4.12
N SER A 264 -15.57 0.61 -4.74
CA SER A 264 -14.58 -0.35 -5.25
C SER A 264 -13.87 -1.10 -4.11
N ALA A 265 -13.48 -0.39 -3.05
CA ALA A 265 -12.87 -1.00 -1.87
C ALA A 265 -13.79 -2.08 -1.26
N ARG A 266 -15.07 -1.77 -1.02
CA ARG A 266 -16.04 -2.72 -0.46
C ARG A 266 -16.31 -3.93 -1.35
N ARG A 267 -16.21 -3.80 -2.67
CA ARG A 267 -16.37 -4.95 -3.60
C ARG A 267 -15.19 -5.91 -3.48
N LEU A 268 -13.97 -5.38 -3.45
CA LEU A 268 -12.78 -6.21 -3.28
C LEU A 268 -12.74 -6.86 -1.88
N ASP A 269 -13.07 -6.10 -0.83
CA ASP A 269 -13.20 -6.59 0.54
C ASP A 269 -14.32 -7.64 0.69
N GLY A 270 -15.41 -7.47 -0.08
CA GLY A 270 -16.51 -8.43 -0.17
C GLY A 270 -16.18 -9.76 -0.86
N GLY A 271 -14.93 -9.98 -1.24
CA GLY A 271 -14.45 -11.25 -1.81
C GLY A 271 -14.63 -11.36 -3.32
N LEU A 272 -14.50 -10.28 -4.05
CA LEU A 272 -14.55 -10.30 -5.51
C LEU A 272 -13.42 -11.16 -6.11
N VAL A 273 -12.19 -11.11 -5.54
CA VAL A 273 -11.03 -11.91 -5.94
C VAL A 273 -10.25 -12.38 -4.70
N PRO A 274 -10.83 -13.25 -3.86
CA PRO A 274 -10.26 -13.57 -2.55
C PRO A 274 -8.93 -14.36 -2.61
N GLY A 275 -8.58 -14.91 -3.78
CA GLY A 275 -7.31 -15.63 -4.00
C GLY A 275 -6.15 -14.75 -4.48
N SER A 276 -6.36 -13.44 -4.69
CA SER A 276 -5.31 -12.49 -5.08
C SER A 276 -4.94 -11.60 -3.89
N GLY A 277 -3.80 -11.84 -3.25
CA GLY A 277 -3.40 -11.12 -2.06
C GLY A 277 -3.33 -9.61 -2.26
N HIS A 278 -2.83 -9.14 -3.41
CA HIS A 278 -2.82 -7.71 -3.72
C HIS A 278 -4.24 -7.12 -3.84
N LEU A 279 -5.17 -7.80 -4.52
CA LEU A 279 -6.55 -7.32 -4.63
C LEU A 279 -7.32 -7.35 -3.29
N VAL A 280 -6.98 -8.29 -2.40
CA VAL A 280 -7.51 -8.35 -1.03
C VAL A 280 -6.95 -7.20 -0.17
N HIS A 281 -5.72 -6.78 -0.41
CA HIS A 281 -5.09 -5.65 0.26
C HIS A 281 -5.65 -4.28 -0.20
N MET A 282 -6.01 -4.14 -1.48
CA MET A 282 -6.38 -2.86 -2.10
C MET A 282 -7.44 -2.01 -1.37
N PRO A 283 -8.46 -2.58 -0.70
CA PRO A 283 -9.39 -1.80 0.11
C PRO A 283 -8.71 -0.90 1.13
N SER A 284 -7.56 -1.33 1.68
CA SER A 284 -6.84 -0.59 2.72
C SER A 284 -6.30 0.77 2.25
N HIS A 285 -6.02 0.93 0.94
CA HIS A 285 -5.64 2.22 0.35
C HIS A 285 -6.74 3.28 0.52
N ILE A 286 -7.99 2.88 0.41
CA ILE A 286 -9.13 3.78 0.63
C ILE A 286 -9.43 3.90 2.13
N TYR A 287 -9.41 2.80 2.88
CA TYR A 287 -9.72 2.78 4.30
C TYR A 287 -8.76 3.65 5.14
N ILE A 288 -7.46 3.66 4.82
CA ILE A 288 -6.50 4.55 5.49
C ILE A 288 -6.83 6.03 5.23
N ARG A 289 -7.31 6.36 4.02
CA ARG A 289 -7.67 7.73 3.60
C ARG A 289 -9.05 8.19 4.10
N THR A 290 -9.92 7.26 4.48
CA THR A 290 -11.28 7.56 5.00
C THR A 290 -11.40 7.39 6.51
N GLY A 291 -10.33 6.94 7.15
CA GLY A 291 -10.28 6.71 8.61
C GLY A 291 -10.99 5.44 9.05
N ASP A 292 -11.18 4.48 8.15
CA ASP A 292 -11.74 3.16 8.44
C ASP A 292 -10.56 2.19 8.69
N TYR A 293 -9.72 2.54 9.69
CA TYR A 293 -8.41 1.90 9.92
C TYR A 293 -8.53 0.43 10.35
N HIS A 294 -9.58 0.09 11.09
CA HIS A 294 -9.81 -1.28 11.51
C HIS A 294 -10.07 -2.20 10.32
N GLU A 295 -10.94 -1.77 9.41
CA GLU A 295 -11.22 -2.48 8.15
C GLU A 295 -9.94 -2.58 7.30
N GLY A 296 -9.13 -1.52 7.27
CA GLY A 296 -7.82 -1.53 6.62
C GLY A 296 -6.87 -2.57 7.24
N SER A 297 -6.84 -2.68 8.56
CA SER A 297 -6.04 -3.70 9.27
C SER A 297 -6.53 -5.11 8.95
N LEU A 298 -7.84 -5.35 8.95
CA LEU A 298 -8.44 -6.66 8.62
C LEU A 298 -8.15 -7.07 7.16
N ALA A 299 -8.26 -6.15 6.22
CA ALA A 299 -7.93 -6.39 4.81
C ALA A 299 -6.46 -6.82 4.64
N ASN A 300 -5.52 -6.15 5.31
CA ASN A 300 -4.11 -6.53 5.27
C ASN A 300 -3.82 -7.86 5.97
N ILE A 301 -4.49 -8.17 7.08
CA ILE A 301 -4.40 -9.48 7.74
C ILE A 301 -4.88 -10.60 6.79
N ALA A 302 -5.94 -10.37 6.04
CA ALA A 302 -6.42 -11.31 5.03
C ALA A 302 -5.41 -11.44 3.88
N ALA A 303 -4.90 -10.33 3.36
CA ALA A 303 -3.96 -10.28 2.25
C ALA A 303 -2.66 -11.04 2.55
N VAL A 304 -2.03 -10.82 3.70
CA VAL A 304 -0.78 -11.51 4.06
C VAL A 304 -0.97 -13.03 4.21
N ARG A 305 -2.16 -13.50 4.56
CA ARG A 305 -2.48 -14.94 4.58
C ARG A 305 -2.56 -15.54 3.18
N VAL A 306 -3.24 -14.82 2.27
CA VAL A 306 -3.33 -15.22 0.86
C VAL A 306 -1.94 -15.25 0.24
N ASP A 307 -1.15 -14.20 0.44
CA ASP A 307 0.23 -14.11 -0.07
C ASP A 307 1.13 -15.22 0.47
N SER A 308 1.09 -15.49 1.77
CA SER A 308 1.89 -16.57 2.37
C SER A 308 1.56 -17.92 1.77
N SER A 309 0.27 -18.18 1.51
CA SER A 309 -0.19 -19.40 0.86
C SER A 309 0.30 -19.49 -0.59
N TYR A 310 0.19 -18.39 -1.34
CA TYR A 310 0.67 -18.28 -2.73
C TYR A 310 2.19 -18.47 -2.82
N ILE A 311 2.96 -17.72 -2.03
CA ILE A 311 4.43 -17.77 -2.02
C ILE A 311 4.92 -19.19 -1.72
N THR A 312 4.29 -19.87 -0.76
CA THR A 312 4.63 -21.23 -0.37
C THR A 312 4.30 -22.23 -1.48
N ALA A 313 3.10 -22.15 -2.07
CA ALA A 313 2.63 -23.09 -3.09
C ALA A 313 3.42 -22.95 -4.40
N CYS A 314 3.72 -21.73 -4.82
CA CYS A 314 4.34 -21.43 -6.10
C CYS A 314 5.86 -21.28 -6.03
N ARG A 315 6.45 -21.30 -4.81
CA ARG A 315 7.85 -20.93 -4.60
C ARG A 315 8.15 -19.58 -5.28
N ALA A 316 7.22 -18.64 -5.12
CA ALA A 316 7.25 -17.35 -5.81
C ALA A 316 8.56 -16.61 -5.53
N GLN A 317 9.10 -16.01 -6.58
CA GLN A 317 10.34 -15.23 -6.57
C GLN A 317 10.11 -13.88 -7.23
N GLY A 318 11.09 -12.99 -7.18
CA GLY A 318 11.03 -11.70 -7.84
C GLY A 318 10.27 -10.64 -7.06
N ALA A 319 9.62 -9.72 -7.75
CA ALA A 319 9.02 -8.53 -7.16
C ALA A 319 7.90 -8.82 -6.16
N TYR A 320 7.09 -9.85 -6.39
CA TYR A 320 5.93 -10.11 -5.56
C TYR A 320 6.28 -10.42 -4.08
N PRO A 321 7.09 -11.44 -3.75
CA PRO A 321 7.50 -11.69 -2.37
C PRO A 321 8.45 -10.63 -1.80
N LEU A 322 9.15 -9.89 -2.67
CA LEU A 322 10.13 -8.88 -2.25
C LEU A 322 9.49 -7.52 -1.91
N MET A 323 8.41 -7.17 -2.60
CA MET A 323 7.79 -5.84 -2.54
C MET A 323 6.34 -5.89 -2.03
N TYR A 324 5.43 -6.65 -2.66
CA TYR A 324 4.01 -6.64 -2.35
C TYR A 324 3.68 -7.29 -1.00
N HIS A 325 4.28 -8.43 -0.70
CA HIS A 325 4.03 -9.10 0.58
C HIS A 325 4.51 -8.30 1.80
N PRO A 326 5.77 -7.76 1.85
CA PRO A 326 6.16 -6.86 2.94
C PRO A 326 5.40 -5.53 2.93
N HIS A 327 4.93 -5.03 1.78
CA HIS A 327 4.08 -3.86 1.69
C HIS A 327 2.73 -4.06 2.44
N ASN A 328 2.12 -5.24 2.33
CA ASN A 328 0.90 -5.54 3.06
C ASN A 328 1.12 -5.55 4.58
N TYR A 329 2.27 -6.03 5.08
CA TYR A 329 2.64 -5.87 6.48
C TYR A 329 2.92 -4.42 6.87
N HIS A 330 3.55 -3.65 5.99
CA HIS A 330 3.79 -2.22 6.19
C HIS A 330 2.47 -1.45 6.33
N PHE A 331 1.50 -1.74 5.47
CA PHE A 331 0.16 -1.18 5.56
C PHE A 331 -0.56 -1.58 6.85
N LEU A 332 -0.46 -2.84 7.26
CA LEU A 332 -1.00 -3.30 8.54
C LEU A 332 -0.37 -2.54 9.72
N ALA A 333 0.96 -2.31 9.68
CA ALA A 333 1.63 -1.53 10.72
C ALA A 333 1.09 -0.09 10.77
N ALA A 334 0.80 0.53 9.60
CA ALA A 334 0.26 1.88 9.53
C ALA A 334 -1.18 1.96 10.07
N THR A 335 -2.09 1.14 9.55
CA THR A 335 -3.50 1.15 9.95
C THR A 335 -3.67 0.78 11.43
N ALA A 336 -2.97 -0.25 11.91
CA ALA A 336 -2.98 -0.65 13.32
C ALA A 336 -2.42 0.45 14.24
N THR A 337 -1.44 1.22 13.80
CA THR A 337 -0.94 2.37 14.57
C THR A 337 -1.97 3.49 14.65
N LEU A 338 -2.68 3.79 13.55
CA LEU A 338 -3.68 4.85 13.51
C LEU A 338 -4.94 4.52 14.32
N GLU A 339 -5.28 3.23 14.48
CA GLU A 339 -6.35 2.76 15.37
C GLU A 339 -5.91 2.43 16.80
N GLY A 340 -4.60 2.51 17.12
CA GLY A 340 -4.06 2.29 18.47
C GLY A 340 -3.83 0.83 18.86
N LYS A 341 -3.78 -0.10 17.92
CA LYS A 341 -3.44 -1.52 18.15
C LYS A 341 -1.92 -1.73 18.15
N SER A 342 -1.29 -1.44 19.28
CA SER A 342 0.17 -1.43 19.39
C SER A 342 0.80 -2.80 19.13
N GLU A 343 0.18 -3.89 19.57
CA GLU A 343 0.71 -5.24 19.37
C GLU A 343 0.68 -5.66 17.90
N TRP A 344 -0.42 -5.36 17.18
CA TRP A 344 -0.52 -5.63 15.75
C TRP A 344 0.48 -4.79 14.96
N ALA A 345 0.58 -3.50 15.28
CA ALA A 345 1.49 -2.60 14.61
C ALA A 345 2.95 -3.04 14.78
N LEU A 346 3.36 -3.43 16.00
CA LEU A 346 4.72 -3.88 16.28
C LEU A 346 5.05 -5.22 15.61
N ASP A 347 4.14 -6.19 15.63
CA ASP A 347 4.35 -7.49 14.95
C ASP A 347 4.45 -7.29 13.44
N ALA A 348 3.54 -6.52 12.85
CA ALA A 348 3.53 -6.22 11.41
C ALA A 348 4.81 -5.49 10.98
N ALA A 349 5.24 -4.47 11.74
CA ALA A 349 6.48 -3.75 11.50
C ALA A 349 7.71 -4.68 11.52
N GLN A 350 7.79 -5.58 12.50
CA GLN A 350 8.88 -6.55 12.59
C GLN A 350 8.89 -7.53 11.41
N ARG A 351 7.71 -7.94 10.91
CA ARG A 351 7.59 -8.80 9.72
C ARG A 351 8.03 -8.06 8.47
N THR A 352 7.60 -6.80 8.30
CA THR A 352 8.08 -5.94 7.20
C THR A 352 9.61 -5.91 7.16
N ALA A 353 10.25 -5.62 8.30
CA ALA A 353 11.70 -5.56 8.38
C ALA A 353 12.39 -6.90 8.11
N ARG A 354 11.85 -8.02 8.61
CA ARG A 354 12.42 -9.36 8.36
C ARG A 354 12.38 -9.76 6.88
N HIS A 355 11.32 -9.40 6.15
CA HIS A 355 11.25 -9.66 4.71
C HIS A 355 12.22 -8.78 3.92
N ALA A 356 12.49 -7.56 4.39
CA ALA A 356 13.42 -6.64 3.77
C ALA A 356 14.90 -6.96 4.05
N ASP A 357 15.21 -7.63 5.17
CA ASP A 357 16.58 -7.96 5.58
C ASP A 357 17.13 -9.17 4.82
N ASN A 358 17.54 -8.93 3.59
CA ASN A 358 18.10 -9.90 2.67
C ASN A 358 19.31 -9.32 1.91
N ASP A 359 19.94 -10.11 1.06
CA ASP A 359 21.14 -9.70 0.31
C ASP A 359 20.90 -8.53 -0.66
N LEU A 360 19.64 -8.29 -1.05
CA LEU A 360 19.27 -7.23 -2.00
C LEU A 360 19.11 -5.86 -1.35
N ILE A 361 19.04 -5.75 -0.03
CA ILE A 361 18.80 -4.49 0.69
C ILE A 361 19.91 -3.44 0.45
N ALA A 362 21.12 -3.90 0.08
CA ALA A 362 22.25 -3.03 -0.25
C ALA A 362 22.22 -2.53 -1.70
N VAL A 363 21.33 -3.03 -2.54
CA VAL A 363 21.23 -2.61 -3.95
C VAL A 363 20.56 -1.22 -4.02
N PRO A 364 21.23 -0.18 -4.54
CA PRO A 364 20.69 1.18 -4.52
C PRO A 364 19.32 1.33 -5.21
N ALA A 365 19.09 0.59 -6.29
CA ALA A 365 17.81 0.60 -7.02
C ALA A 365 16.64 -0.02 -6.20
N LEU A 366 16.94 -0.70 -5.09
CA LEU A 366 15.97 -1.32 -4.18
C LEU A 366 15.94 -0.63 -2.82
N GLY A 367 16.16 0.68 -2.77
CA GLY A 367 16.22 1.47 -1.54
C GLY A 367 14.94 1.39 -0.69
N LEU A 368 13.80 1.04 -1.27
CA LEU A 368 12.58 0.73 -0.54
C LEU A 368 12.77 -0.38 0.51
N LEU A 369 13.66 -1.36 0.27
CA LEU A 369 13.98 -2.38 1.27
C LEU A 369 14.65 -1.77 2.51
N GLN A 370 15.47 -0.73 2.33
CA GLN A 370 16.04 -0.02 3.49
C GLN A 370 14.95 0.71 4.28
N HIS A 371 13.94 1.26 3.61
CA HIS A 371 12.80 1.87 4.29
C HIS A 371 11.99 0.81 5.06
N PHE A 372 11.62 -0.29 4.44
CA PHE A 372 10.92 -1.39 5.10
C PHE A 372 11.67 -1.91 6.33
N TYR A 373 13.00 -1.98 6.26
CA TYR A 373 13.83 -2.39 7.40
C TYR A 373 13.71 -1.44 8.61
N THR A 374 13.41 -0.16 8.37
CA THR A 374 13.33 0.86 9.44
C THR A 374 11.95 0.98 10.09
N ILE A 375 10.90 0.38 9.54
CA ILE A 375 9.52 0.53 10.04
C ILE A 375 9.37 0.19 11.53
N PRO A 376 10.04 -0.84 12.10
CA PRO A 376 9.97 -1.10 13.54
C PRO A 376 10.44 0.07 14.41
N ASP A 377 11.40 0.87 13.96
CA ASP A 377 11.90 2.02 14.72
C ASP A 377 10.85 3.14 14.76
N TYR A 378 10.16 3.42 13.65
CA TYR A 378 9.06 4.38 13.62
C TYR A 378 7.90 3.96 14.54
N VAL A 379 7.46 2.70 14.45
CA VAL A 379 6.35 2.18 15.27
C VAL A 379 6.71 2.18 16.76
N ARG A 380 7.94 1.79 17.12
CA ARG A 380 8.42 1.84 18.51
C ARG A 380 8.46 3.27 19.05
N VAL A 381 8.88 4.24 18.26
CA VAL A 381 8.85 5.67 18.66
C VAL A 381 7.41 6.09 18.91
N LYS A 382 6.49 5.79 17.99
CA LYS A 382 5.08 6.19 18.11
C LYS A 382 4.42 5.64 19.37
N PHE A 383 4.74 4.39 19.75
CA PHE A 383 4.20 3.75 20.96
C PHE A 383 5.08 3.89 22.20
N GLY A 384 6.11 4.74 22.20
CA GLY A 384 6.96 4.99 23.37
C GLY A 384 7.73 3.76 23.88
N ARG A 385 8.07 2.82 22.98
CA ARG A 385 8.78 1.57 23.33
C ARG A 385 10.29 1.82 23.54
N TRP A 386 10.61 2.77 24.42
CA TRP A 386 11.95 3.30 24.60
C TRP A 386 12.98 2.25 24.95
N ASN A 387 12.64 1.32 25.86
CA ASN A 387 13.55 0.25 26.24
C ASN A 387 13.82 -0.69 25.05
N ASP A 388 12.81 -1.00 24.26
CA ASP A 388 12.95 -1.88 23.10
C ASP A 388 13.88 -1.25 22.04
N ILE A 389 13.77 0.09 21.85
CA ILE A 389 14.67 0.84 20.98
C ILE A 389 16.11 0.78 21.50
N LEU A 390 16.35 1.09 22.77
CA LEU A 390 17.70 1.18 23.31
C LEU A 390 18.39 -0.18 23.46
N GLN A 391 17.61 -1.27 23.61
CA GLN A 391 18.13 -2.64 23.74
C GLN A 391 18.26 -3.36 22.40
N ALA A 392 17.61 -2.87 21.34
CA ALA A 392 17.68 -3.50 20.02
C ALA A 392 19.11 -3.46 19.48
N ILE A 393 19.54 -4.58 18.93
CA ILE A 393 20.86 -4.69 18.28
C ILE A 393 20.86 -3.84 17.01
N ASP A 394 21.89 -3.04 16.84
CA ASP A 394 22.10 -2.26 15.62
C ASP A 394 22.53 -3.19 14.47
N GLY A 395 21.56 -3.66 13.68
CA GLY A 395 21.79 -4.70 12.67
C GLY A 395 22.51 -4.23 11.42
N ARG A 396 22.02 -3.17 10.76
CA ARG A 396 22.49 -2.76 9.43
C ARG A 396 23.18 -1.39 9.47
N ARG A 397 24.28 -1.33 10.25
CA ARG A 397 25.12 -0.11 10.33
C ARG A 397 25.93 0.18 9.06
N ASP A 398 25.97 -0.74 8.13
CA ASP A 398 26.57 -0.59 6.80
C ASP A 398 25.72 0.25 5.84
N LEU A 399 24.40 0.35 6.08
CA LEU A 399 23.44 1.01 5.18
C LEU A 399 23.21 2.47 5.57
N PRO A 400 23.15 3.41 4.61
CA PRO A 400 23.05 4.84 4.90
C PRO A 400 21.73 5.23 5.57
N TYR A 401 20.58 4.84 5.00
CA TYR A 401 19.29 5.25 5.51
C TYR A 401 18.91 4.61 6.86
N PRO A 402 19.09 3.30 7.09
CA PRO A 402 18.85 2.70 8.40
C PRO A 402 19.62 3.34 9.56
N LYS A 403 20.86 3.80 9.35
CA LYS A 403 21.62 4.52 10.39
C LYS A 403 20.92 5.81 10.82
N ILE A 404 20.38 6.57 9.87
CA ILE A 404 19.74 7.86 10.11
C ILE A 404 18.48 7.64 10.94
N ILE A 405 17.59 6.73 10.51
CA ILE A 405 16.34 6.47 11.22
C ILE A 405 16.61 5.83 12.58
N ARG A 406 17.65 5.00 12.69
CA ARG A 406 18.07 4.43 13.97
C ARG A 406 18.53 5.51 14.96
N SER A 407 19.33 6.49 14.51
CA SER A 407 19.73 7.62 15.36
C SER A 407 18.54 8.50 15.75
N TYR A 408 17.58 8.72 14.84
CA TYR A 408 16.31 9.38 15.16
C TYR A 408 15.58 8.63 16.29
N ALA A 409 15.36 7.33 16.14
CA ALA A 409 14.63 6.53 17.13
C ALA A 409 15.32 6.51 18.49
N ARG A 410 16.65 6.35 18.52
CA ARG A 410 17.44 6.40 19.76
C ARG A 410 17.41 7.78 20.42
N GLY A 411 17.50 8.85 19.63
CA GLY A 411 17.35 10.22 20.11
C GLY A 411 16.01 10.44 20.80
N MET A 412 14.91 10.00 20.16
CA MET A 412 13.56 10.03 20.75
C MET A 412 13.47 9.17 22.02
N ALA A 413 14.08 7.98 22.02
CA ALA A 413 14.10 7.11 23.19
C ALA A 413 14.87 7.71 24.38
N TYR A 414 16.00 8.39 24.13
CA TYR A 414 16.71 9.10 25.18
C TYR A 414 15.92 10.29 25.73
N LEU A 415 15.16 11.02 24.90
CA LEU A 415 14.24 12.04 25.37
C LEU A 415 13.14 11.44 26.27
N GLY A 416 12.52 10.32 25.86
CA GLY A 416 11.57 9.59 26.67
C GLY A 416 12.15 8.97 27.96
N LYS A 417 13.48 8.94 28.10
CA LYS A 417 14.22 8.57 29.34
C LYS A 417 14.80 9.78 30.07
N GLU A 418 14.46 11.00 29.66
CA GLU A 418 14.97 12.25 30.22
C GLU A 418 16.51 12.39 30.14
N ASP A 419 17.16 11.67 29.19
CA ASP A 419 18.60 11.73 28.93
C ASP A 419 18.92 12.67 27.76
N LEU A 420 18.74 13.96 28.01
CA LEU A 420 18.94 15.02 27.02
C LEU A 420 20.37 15.06 26.42
N PRO A 421 21.46 14.81 27.20
CA PRO A 421 22.81 14.74 26.61
C PRO A 421 22.94 13.68 25.52
N ARG A 422 22.45 12.46 25.75
CA ARG A 422 22.50 11.39 24.75
C ARG A 422 21.56 11.66 23.56
N ALA A 423 20.40 12.28 23.79
CA ALA A 423 19.53 12.68 22.69
C ALA A 423 20.23 13.66 21.73
N ARG A 424 21.01 14.61 22.25
CA ARG A 424 21.82 15.52 21.43
C ARG A 424 22.96 14.81 20.69
N GLU A 425 23.59 13.80 21.30
CA GLU A 425 24.61 12.98 20.63
C GLU A 425 24.00 12.24 19.44
N GLU A 426 22.80 11.65 19.58
CA GLU A 426 22.11 10.97 18.47
C GLU A 426 21.71 11.96 17.36
N LEU A 427 21.30 13.18 17.68
CA LEU A 427 21.04 14.22 16.66
C LEU A 427 22.32 14.57 15.88
N LEU A 428 23.47 14.67 16.55
CA LEU A 428 24.75 14.90 15.87
C LEU A 428 25.14 13.72 14.96
N GLN A 429 24.90 12.49 15.41
CA GLN A 429 25.14 11.28 14.60
C GLN A 429 24.22 11.25 13.38
N LEU A 430 22.92 11.51 13.58
CA LEU A 430 21.94 11.61 12.48
C LEU A 430 22.43 12.59 11.40
N ARG A 431 22.82 13.80 11.80
CA ARG A 431 23.35 14.83 10.88
C ARG A 431 24.60 14.35 10.14
N SER A 432 25.49 13.68 10.85
CA SER A 432 26.70 13.12 10.26
C SER A 432 26.40 12.06 9.20
N PHE A 433 25.45 11.15 9.49
CA PHE A 433 25.03 10.12 8.53
C PHE A 433 24.24 10.71 7.36
N ALA A 434 23.38 11.69 7.64
CA ALA A 434 22.65 12.39 6.60
C ALA A 434 23.56 13.20 5.66
N ALA A 435 24.76 13.58 6.06
CA ALA A 435 25.73 14.26 5.19
C ALA A 435 26.41 13.32 4.17
N ASP A 436 26.17 12.01 4.22
CA ASP A 436 26.70 11.06 3.24
C ASP A 436 26.10 11.32 1.85
N PRO A 437 26.90 11.54 0.80
CA PRO A 437 26.41 11.73 -0.56
C PRO A 437 25.55 10.58 -1.11
N ALA A 438 25.74 9.34 -0.60
CA ALA A 438 24.93 8.19 -0.99
C ALA A 438 23.44 8.38 -0.64
N VAL A 439 23.11 9.22 0.34
CA VAL A 439 21.73 9.53 0.75
C VAL A 439 21.02 10.40 -0.30
N ASP A 440 21.76 11.21 -1.08
CA ASP A 440 21.18 12.10 -2.08
C ASP A 440 20.54 11.36 -3.27
N SER A 441 21.14 10.23 -3.66
CA SER A 441 20.70 9.42 -4.80
C SER A 441 19.84 8.22 -4.38
N LEU A 442 19.69 7.95 -3.09
CA LEU A 442 18.92 6.81 -2.59
C LEU A 442 17.42 7.15 -2.57
N MET A 443 16.65 6.47 -3.40
CA MET A 443 15.19 6.51 -3.37
C MET A 443 14.67 5.40 -2.46
N ILE A 444 13.79 5.73 -1.51
CA ILE A 444 13.23 4.78 -0.53
C ILE A 444 11.77 4.41 -0.80
N GLY A 445 11.29 4.79 -1.94
CA GLY A 445 9.99 4.68 -2.52
C GLY A 445 9.94 5.68 -3.65
N VAL A 446 8.96 6.59 -3.63
CA VAL A 446 8.88 7.71 -4.57
C VAL A 446 9.65 8.95 -4.07
N ASN A 447 10.04 8.98 -2.79
CA ASN A 447 10.80 10.06 -2.19
C ASN A 447 12.26 9.69 -1.95
N SER A 448 13.12 10.70 -1.88
CA SER A 448 14.54 10.46 -1.57
C SER A 448 14.77 10.25 -0.07
N ALA A 449 15.75 9.41 0.26
CA ALA A 449 16.21 9.25 1.64
C ALA A 449 16.63 10.58 2.26
N ARG A 450 17.18 11.51 1.47
CA ARG A 450 17.51 12.87 1.88
C ARG A 450 16.30 13.64 2.41
N ALA A 451 15.19 13.64 1.68
CA ALA A 451 13.98 14.35 2.05
C ALA A 451 13.44 13.84 3.39
N VAL A 452 13.32 12.53 3.55
CA VAL A 452 12.80 11.91 4.78
C VAL A 452 13.77 12.07 5.96
N SER A 453 15.08 12.02 5.70
CA SER A 453 16.10 12.29 6.74
C SER A 453 16.03 13.71 7.30
N GLY A 454 15.68 14.70 6.46
CA GLY A 454 15.47 16.09 6.89
C GLY A 454 14.31 16.23 7.86
N ILE A 455 13.23 15.47 7.63
CA ILE A 455 12.07 15.43 8.55
C ILE A 455 12.48 14.79 9.89
N ALA A 456 13.20 13.67 9.86
CA ALA A 456 13.71 13.00 11.07
C ALA A 456 14.58 13.95 11.91
N GLU A 457 15.48 14.71 11.25
CA GLU A 457 16.30 15.73 11.91
C GLU A 457 15.46 16.83 12.55
N GLY A 458 14.51 17.39 11.79
CA GLY A 458 13.64 18.47 12.24
C GLY A 458 12.79 18.08 13.45
N VAL A 459 12.20 16.87 13.41
CA VAL A 459 11.41 16.34 14.53
C VAL A 459 12.27 16.14 15.77
N LEU A 460 13.42 15.46 15.67
CA LEU A 460 14.29 15.22 16.82
C LEU A 460 14.84 16.54 17.40
N ALA A 461 15.27 17.47 16.55
CA ALA A 461 15.74 18.78 17.00
C ALA A 461 14.63 19.60 17.67
N GLY A 462 13.39 19.55 17.13
CA GLY A 462 12.24 20.19 17.72
C GLY A 462 11.87 19.64 19.09
N GLU A 463 11.90 18.31 19.25
CA GLU A 463 11.63 17.64 20.54
C GLU A 463 12.72 17.91 21.58
N ILE A 464 13.99 17.97 21.17
CA ILE A 464 15.10 18.41 22.05
C ILE A 464 14.84 19.84 22.54
N ALA A 465 14.50 20.77 21.63
CA ALA A 465 14.22 22.15 22.00
C ALA A 465 12.99 22.27 22.94
N ALA A 466 11.95 21.46 22.72
CA ALA A 466 10.78 21.41 23.59
C ALA A 466 11.14 20.88 25.00
N SER A 467 11.98 19.86 25.08
CA SER A 467 12.48 19.32 26.38
C SER A 467 13.35 20.32 27.14
N GLU A 468 13.91 21.31 26.46
CA GLU A 468 14.65 22.45 27.05
C GLU A 468 13.75 23.66 27.32
N GLU A 469 12.43 23.53 27.18
CA GLU A 469 11.43 24.61 27.30
C GLU A 469 11.65 25.77 26.31
N ARG A 470 12.47 25.57 25.28
CA ARG A 470 12.69 26.53 24.19
C ARG A 470 11.57 26.40 23.14
N TYR A 471 10.33 26.66 23.58
CA TYR A 471 9.13 26.42 22.77
C TYR A 471 9.12 27.18 21.45
N ALA A 472 9.64 28.42 21.40
CA ALA A 472 9.71 29.18 20.15
C ALA A 472 10.58 28.49 19.08
N ASP A 473 11.74 27.95 19.49
CA ASP A 473 12.63 27.19 18.62
C ASP A 473 11.99 25.86 18.22
N ALA A 474 11.40 25.14 19.17
CA ALA A 474 10.72 23.87 18.94
C ALA A 474 9.60 24.01 17.89
N ILE A 475 8.73 25.00 18.05
CA ILE A 475 7.62 25.26 17.13
C ILE A 475 8.13 25.62 15.73
N ARG A 476 9.17 26.45 15.63
CA ARG A 476 9.78 26.79 14.33
C ARG A 476 10.34 25.55 13.63
N LEU A 477 11.12 24.72 14.33
CA LEU A 477 11.73 23.50 13.78
C LEU A 477 10.65 22.47 13.34
N LEU A 478 9.62 22.29 14.17
CA LEU A 478 8.53 21.38 13.83
C LEU A 478 7.66 21.89 12.67
N ARG A 479 7.47 23.21 12.52
CA ARG A 479 6.79 23.77 11.34
C ARG A 479 7.61 23.57 10.06
N GLU A 480 8.94 23.72 10.14
CA GLU A 480 9.83 23.43 9.02
C GLU A 480 9.75 21.93 8.66
N ALA A 481 9.68 21.05 9.65
CA ALA A 481 9.51 19.60 9.42
C ALA A 481 8.12 19.26 8.85
N VAL A 482 7.03 19.93 9.28
CA VAL A 482 5.69 19.79 8.67
C VAL A 482 5.72 20.23 7.20
N ALA A 483 6.37 21.36 6.89
CA ALA A 483 6.48 21.82 5.51
C ALA A 483 7.29 20.84 4.63
N ALA A 484 8.30 20.19 5.20
CA ALA A 484 9.08 19.15 4.51
C ALA A 484 8.25 17.87 4.30
N GLU A 485 7.43 17.46 5.29
CA GLU A 485 6.48 16.34 5.17
C GLU A 485 5.44 16.62 4.07
N ASP A 486 4.84 17.82 4.06
CA ASP A 486 3.82 18.22 3.07
C ASP A 486 4.38 18.33 1.64
N ALA A 487 5.70 18.48 1.49
CA ALA A 487 6.37 18.53 0.20
C ALA A 487 6.71 17.15 -0.39
N LEU A 488 6.54 16.07 0.39
CA LEU A 488 6.77 14.71 -0.11
C LEU A 488 5.74 14.38 -1.22
N ALA A 489 6.20 13.62 -2.21
CA ALA A 489 5.31 13.00 -3.16
C ALA A 489 4.45 11.94 -2.45
N TYR A 490 3.18 11.85 -2.87
CA TYR A 490 2.25 10.89 -2.29
C TYR A 490 2.69 9.44 -2.53
N ILE A 491 2.63 8.65 -1.47
CA ILE A 491 2.71 7.18 -1.47
C ILE A 491 1.95 6.66 -0.25
N GLU A 492 1.45 5.43 -0.32
CA GLU A 492 0.83 4.75 0.82
C GLU A 492 1.54 3.42 1.14
N PRO A 493 1.84 3.15 2.44
CA PRO A 493 1.87 4.13 3.52
C PRO A 493 2.91 5.23 3.25
N PRO A 494 2.78 6.43 3.86
CA PRO A 494 3.69 7.54 3.60
C PRO A 494 5.13 7.23 4.04
N ASP A 495 6.13 7.68 3.27
CA ASP A 495 7.55 7.45 3.57
C ASP A 495 8.00 8.10 4.90
N TRP A 496 7.39 9.20 5.34
CA TRP A 496 7.42 9.63 6.72
C TRP A 496 6.21 9.06 7.44
N PHE A 497 6.43 8.04 8.28
CA PHE A 497 5.42 7.06 8.65
C PHE A 497 4.29 7.60 9.54
N PHE A 498 4.53 8.65 10.37
CA PHE A 498 3.51 9.27 11.21
C PHE A 498 3.63 10.78 11.22
N SER A 499 2.49 11.48 11.09
CA SER A 499 2.43 12.91 10.91
C SER A 499 3.22 13.71 11.95
N VAL A 500 4.07 14.62 11.47
CA VAL A 500 4.81 15.59 12.28
C VAL A 500 3.86 16.51 13.06
N ARG A 501 2.62 16.68 12.57
CA ARG A 501 1.59 17.49 13.25
C ARG A 501 1.23 16.96 14.63
N HIS A 502 1.42 15.67 14.90
CA HIS A 502 1.25 15.12 16.25
C HIS A 502 2.28 15.69 17.23
N HIS A 503 3.50 15.91 16.80
CA HIS A 503 4.57 16.55 17.59
C HIS A 503 4.34 18.06 17.74
N LEU A 504 4.08 18.76 16.64
CA LEU A 504 3.83 20.19 16.64
C LEU A 504 2.62 20.57 17.52
N GLY A 505 1.50 19.86 17.36
CA GLY A 505 0.31 20.08 18.15
C GLY A 505 0.53 19.87 19.65
N ALA A 506 1.28 18.82 20.03
CA ALA A 506 1.63 18.57 21.43
C ALA A 506 2.51 19.68 22.03
N VAL A 507 3.52 20.17 21.29
CA VAL A 507 4.39 21.27 21.75
C VAL A 507 3.60 22.58 21.84
N LEU A 508 2.65 22.84 20.94
CA LEU A 508 1.74 24.00 21.03
C LEU A 508 0.84 23.93 22.28
N LEU A 509 0.33 22.73 22.64
CA LEU A 509 -0.42 22.53 23.88
C LEU A 509 0.46 22.81 25.13
N GLU A 510 1.68 22.27 25.16
CA GLU A 510 2.64 22.47 26.26
C GLU A 510 3.01 23.95 26.44
N SER A 511 3.09 24.70 25.34
CA SER A 511 3.41 26.14 25.37
C SER A 511 2.18 27.05 25.59
N GLY A 512 0.97 26.48 25.80
CA GLY A 512 -0.27 27.24 26.03
C GLY A 512 -0.89 27.86 24.77
N GLN A 513 -0.46 27.47 23.57
CA GLN A 513 -0.96 27.98 22.28
C GLN A 513 -2.13 27.11 21.76
N PHE A 514 -3.20 27.00 22.57
CA PHE A 514 -4.29 26.04 22.37
C PHE A 514 -5.06 26.24 21.07
N ALA A 515 -5.28 27.51 20.65
CA ALA A 515 -6.01 27.78 19.42
C ALA A 515 -5.23 27.30 18.17
N GLU A 516 -3.91 27.47 18.18
CA GLU A 516 -3.03 27.02 17.12
C GLU A 516 -2.88 25.49 17.10
N ALA A 517 -2.79 24.87 18.29
CA ALA A 517 -2.81 23.42 18.42
C ALA A 517 -4.07 22.81 17.81
N ALA A 518 -5.24 23.40 18.09
CA ALA A 518 -6.51 22.94 17.51
C ALA A 518 -6.50 23.03 15.99
N GLU A 519 -5.89 24.07 15.40
CA GLU A 519 -5.77 24.20 13.95
C GLU A 519 -4.85 23.12 13.37
N VAL A 520 -3.70 22.89 13.98
CA VAL A 520 -2.73 21.85 13.54
C VAL A 520 -3.38 20.46 13.53
N TYR A 521 -4.12 20.11 14.57
CA TYR A 521 -4.81 18.81 14.62
C TYR A 521 -5.97 18.72 13.62
N ARG A 522 -6.68 19.82 13.35
CA ARG A 522 -7.71 19.82 12.29
C ARG A 522 -7.11 19.62 10.91
N GLN A 523 -5.93 20.20 10.63
CA GLN A 523 -5.22 19.99 9.38
C GLN A 523 -4.76 18.52 9.25
N ASP A 524 -4.27 17.90 10.33
CA ASP A 524 -3.93 16.49 10.35
C ASP A 524 -5.12 15.58 9.98
N LEU A 525 -6.29 15.88 10.56
CA LEU A 525 -7.53 15.14 10.33
C LEU A 525 -8.10 15.29 8.90
N LEU A 526 -7.61 16.23 8.08
CA LEU A 526 -7.95 16.29 6.66
C LEU A 526 -7.22 15.20 5.86
N THR A 527 -6.00 14.83 6.27
CA THR A 527 -5.19 13.80 5.61
C THR A 527 -5.46 12.41 6.20
N TYR A 528 -5.55 12.33 7.54
CA TYR A 528 -5.80 11.12 8.31
C TYR A 528 -7.07 11.26 9.13
N PRO A 529 -8.27 11.18 8.51
CA PRO A 529 -9.54 11.34 9.20
C PRO A 529 -9.67 10.35 10.36
N LYS A 530 -10.34 10.75 11.43
CA LYS A 530 -10.67 9.89 12.58
C LYS A 530 -9.46 9.28 13.32
N ASN A 531 -8.19 9.65 13.04
CA ASN A 531 -7.08 9.09 13.81
C ASN A 531 -7.13 9.54 15.28
N GLY A 532 -6.99 8.59 16.20
CA GLY A 532 -7.16 8.86 17.63
C GLY A 532 -6.10 9.80 18.20
N TRP A 533 -4.90 9.82 17.62
CA TRP A 533 -3.81 10.68 18.06
C TRP A 533 -4.14 12.17 17.92
N ALA A 534 -4.60 12.58 16.74
CA ALA A 534 -5.01 13.95 16.49
C ALA A 534 -6.31 14.31 17.22
N LEU A 535 -7.29 13.39 17.26
CA LEU A 535 -8.54 13.59 18.01
C LEU A 535 -8.27 13.81 19.50
N HIS A 536 -7.35 13.07 20.12
CA HIS A 536 -6.96 13.29 21.52
C HIS A 536 -6.37 14.67 21.74
N GLY A 537 -5.45 15.09 20.86
CA GLY A 537 -4.83 16.41 20.94
C GLY A 537 -5.84 17.54 20.73
N LEU A 538 -6.74 17.38 19.75
CA LEU A 538 -7.80 18.35 19.44
C LEU A 538 -8.80 18.49 20.60
N ARG A 539 -9.23 17.39 21.20
CA ARG A 539 -10.06 17.38 22.41
C ARG A 539 -9.38 18.18 23.54
N THR A 540 -8.09 17.93 23.76
CA THR A 540 -7.31 18.63 24.78
C THR A 540 -7.27 20.14 24.49
N ALA A 541 -7.01 20.53 23.24
CA ALA A 541 -7.00 21.95 22.83
C ALA A 541 -8.35 22.63 23.11
N TYR A 542 -9.47 22.01 22.76
CA TYR A 542 -10.80 22.58 23.02
C TYR A 542 -11.14 22.65 24.50
N ARG A 543 -10.72 21.67 25.31
CA ARG A 543 -10.86 21.72 26.78
C ARG A 543 -10.14 22.92 27.36
N GLU A 544 -8.89 23.16 26.97
CA GLU A 544 -8.08 24.29 27.47
C GLU A 544 -8.62 25.67 26.98
N LEU A 545 -9.26 25.69 25.82
CA LEU A 545 -9.97 26.87 25.29
C LEU A 545 -11.33 27.12 25.99
N GLY A 546 -11.82 26.18 26.81
CA GLY A 546 -13.13 26.26 27.45
C GLY A 546 -14.30 25.99 26.48
N ASP A 547 -14.05 25.46 25.28
CA ASP A 547 -15.09 25.17 24.28
C ASP A 547 -15.71 23.80 24.54
N ARG A 548 -16.64 23.75 25.47
CA ARG A 548 -17.30 22.52 25.91
C ARG A 548 -18.07 21.79 24.81
N ALA A 549 -18.61 22.54 23.85
CA ALA A 549 -19.41 21.95 22.79
C ALA A 549 -18.51 21.16 21.81
N ARG A 550 -17.42 21.78 21.33
CA ARG A 550 -16.47 21.10 20.44
C ARG A 550 -15.67 20.03 21.17
N GLU A 551 -15.32 20.21 22.46
CA GLU A 551 -14.69 19.18 23.29
C GLU A 551 -15.55 17.90 23.32
N ALA A 552 -16.87 18.03 23.61
CA ALA A 552 -17.79 16.90 23.71
C ALA A 552 -17.97 16.17 22.35
N ASP A 553 -18.06 16.92 21.26
CA ASP A 553 -18.15 16.33 19.91
C ASP A 553 -16.90 15.52 19.56
N VAL A 554 -15.70 16.09 19.75
CA VAL A 554 -14.43 15.39 19.49
C VAL A 554 -14.22 14.21 20.44
N ALA A 555 -14.68 14.30 21.69
CA ALA A 555 -14.64 13.16 22.63
C ALA A 555 -15.45 11.98 22.09
N GLY A 556 -16.67 12.22 21.58
CA GLY A 556 -17.47 11.17 20.95
C GLY A 556 -16.81 10.55 19.71
N GLN A 557 -16.16 11.37 18.89
CA GLN A 557 -15.39 10.86 17.75
C GLN A 557 -14.19 10.02 18.20
N LEU A 558 -13.46 10.44 19.22
CA LEU A 558 -12.33 9.71 19.78
C LEU A 558 -12.78 8.37 20.38
N ASP A 559 -13.89 8.33 21.11
CA ASP A 559 -14.42 7.09 21.70
C ASP A 559 -14.72 6.03 20.62
N ILE A 560 -15.19 6.47 19.46
CA ILE A 560 -15.44 5.59 18.29
C ILE A 560 -14.10 5.17 17.65
N ALA A 561 -13.23 6.13 17.37
CA ALA A 561 -11.97 5.89 16.68
C ALA A 561 -10.99 5.01 17.47
N TRP A 562 -11.10 5.03 18.81
CA TRP A 562 -10.21 4.31 19.72
C TRP A 562 -10.87 3.10 20.39
N ALA A 563 -12.04 2.67 19.88
CA ALA A 563 -12.81 1.57 20.46
C ALA A 563 -12.05 0.22 20.44
N GLU A 564 -11.19 0.04 19.43
CA GLU A 564 -10.40 -1.17 19.23
C GLU A 564 -8.95 -1.07 19.77
N ALA A 565 -8.55 0.09 20.29
CA ALA A 565 -7.19 0.33 20.76
C ALA A 565 -6.81 -0.53 21.98
N ASP A 566 -5.55 -0.90 22.05
CA ASP A 566 -4.96 -1.64 23.19
C ASP A 566 -4.12 -0.73 24.12
N ILE A 567 -4.08 0.58 23.84
CA ILE A 567 -3.37 1.59 24.64
C ILE A 567 -4.29 2.77 25.00
N ASP A 568 -3.99 3.40 26.13
CA ASP A 568 -4.59 4.67 26.54
C ASP A 568 -3.75 5.85 26.05
N LEU A 569 -4.40 6.87 25.46
CA LEU A 569 -3.74 8.10 25.03
C LEU A 569 -3.67 9.13 26.16
N THR A 570 -2.48 9.60 26.46
CA THR A 570 -2.24 10.72 27.37
C THR A 570 -1.90 11.99 26.59
N THR A 571 -1.35 11.88 25.42
CA THR A 571 -1.00 12.98 24.49
C THR A 571 -1.02 12.46 23.04
N SER A 572 -0.95 13.36 22.05
CA SER A 572 -0.84 13.00 20.63
C SER A 572 0.53 12.39 20.26
N ARG A 573 1.50 12.50 21.14
CA ARG A 573 2.82 11.87 21.08
C ARG A 573 3.19 11.30 22.45
N ILE A 574 3.85 10.16 22.50
CA ILE A 574 4.30 9.56 23.75
C ILE A 574 5.70 10.09 24.09
N LYS A 575 5.87 10.57 25.34
CA LYS A 575 7.17 10.96 25.90
C LYS A 575 7.73 9.89 26.83
#